data_584f7ec449a79b2bc6081917fde6dbde
#
_entry.id   584f7ec449a79b2bc6081917fde6dbde
#
_cell.length_a   1.000
_cell.length_b   1.000
_cell.length_c   1.000
_cell.angle_alpha   90.00
_cell.angle_beta   90.00
_cell.angle_gamma   90.00
#
_symmetry.space_group_name_H-M   'P 1'
#
loop_
_entity.id
_entity.type
_entity.pdbx_description
1 polymer ?
#
loop_
_entity_poly.entity_id
_entity_poly.type
_entity_poly.pdbx_seq_one_letter_code
_entity_poly.pdbx_strand_id
1 'polypeptide(L)'
;MEAVLNFVQGKLTYDEFETEFLINPEIWDWIQNLVPENIGDVDCKFRSCYANMQGFEANNYKVKSTVMSFGYDNIHGHTIAHSLISALVQYHYPDIICRQPPKESISDMLEKIGLDYIGGKEVDEIVQNIIISYQNNVKEMKRCLKETFHIASRKHPIWVQEPEWPLYQGNPMKFDSQKRDGEKVSYTFSDVHTGIVQIIIQYM
;
A
#
# COMPACT_ATOMS: atom_id res chain seq x y z
N MET A 1 -9.20 3.19 -10.05
CA MET A 1 -9.80 3.74 -8.81
C MET A 1 -9.05 3.28 -7.56
N GLU A 2 -8.90 1.98 -7.33
CA GLU A 2 -8.28 1.43 -6.11
C GLU A 2 -6.85 1.93 -5.86
N ALA A 3 -5.98 1.93 -6.85
CA ALA A 3 -4.60 2.44 -6.73
C ALA A 3 -4.55 3.90 -6.26
N VAL A 4 -5.43 4.76 -6.78
CA VAL A 4 -5.50 6.18 -6.35
C VAL A 4 -5.95 6.29 -4.90
N LEU A 5 -6.96 5.52 -4.49
CA LEU A 5 -7.43 5.52 -3.10
C LEU A 5 -6.34 4.99 -2.15
N ASN A 6 -5.65 3.92 -2.52
CA ASN A 6 -4.55 3.39 -1.74
C ASN A 6 -3.40 4.40 -1.61
N PHE A 7 -3.06 5.09 -2.69
CA PHE A 7 -2.04 6.13 -2.68
C PHE A 7 -2.39 7.30 -1.76
N VAL A 8 -3.58 7.88 -1.89
CA VAL A 8 -3.98 9.02 -1.03
C VAL A 8 -4.19 8.62 0.43
N GLN A 9 -4.46 7.36 0.70
CA GLN A 9 -4.55 6.83 2.07
C GLN A 9 -3.19 6.47 2.69
N GLY A 10 -2.09 6.62 1.93
CA GLY A 10 -0.73 6.30 2.38
C GLY A 10 -0.45 4.80 2.44
N LYS A 11 -1.07 4.01 1.56
CA LYS A 11 -0.87 2.56 1.44
C LYS A 11 0.13 2.21 0.33
N LEU A 12 0.38 3.11 -0.61
CA LEU A 12 1.38 2.98 -1.66
C LEU A 12 2.44 4.06 -1.50
N THR A 13 3.69 3.71 -1.82
CA THR A 13 4.77 4.68 -1.99
C THR A 13 4.56 5.51 -3.26
N TYR A 14 5.38 6.55 -3.45
CA TYR A 14 5.39 7.31 -4.69
C TYR A 14 5.75 6.43 -5.89
N ASP A 15 6.76 5.58 -5.76
CA ASP A 15 7.27 4.73 -6.85
C ASP A 15 6.28 3.63 -7.22
N GLU A 16 5.63 3.01 -6.23
CA GLU A 16 4.56 2.03 -6.46
C GLU A 16 3.38 2.68 -7.19
N PHE A 17 2.94 3.87 -6.77
CA PHE A 17 1.85 4.56 -7.45
C PHE A 17 2.24 5.03 -8.85
N GLU A 18 3.47 5.52 -9.06
CA GLU A 18 3.99 5.89 -10.38
C GLU A 18 3.95 4.70 -11.34
N THR A 19 4.40 3.53 -10.88
CA THR A 19 4.36 2.30 -11.67
C THR A 19 2.94 1.98 -12.11
N GLU A 20 1.98 1.97 -11.17
CA GLU A 20 0.56 1.75 -11.47
C GLU A 20 0.01 2.80 -12.44
N PHE A 21 0.34 4.07 -12.22
CA PHE A 21 -0.11 5.18 -13.05
C PHE A 21 0.37 5.08 -14.50
N LEU A 22 1.61 4.62 -14.72
CA LEU A 22 2.20 4.50 -16.05
C LEU A 22 1.65 3.32 -16.86
N ILE A 23 1.29 2.22 -16.20
CA ILE A 23 0.81 1.00 -16.87
C ILE A 23 -0.71 0.94 -17.02
N ASN A 24 -1.46 1.72 -16.22
CA ASN A 24 -2.92 1.68 -16.20
C ASN A 24 -3.54 3.03 -16.59
N PRO A 25 -3.94 3.22 -17.85
CA PRO A 25 -4.52 4.48 -18.33
C PRO A 25 -5.86 4.83 -17.64
N GLU A 26 -6.60 3.85 -17.08
CA GLU A 26 -7.85 4.09 -16.38
C GLU A 26 -7.66 4.94 -15.11
N ILE A 27 -6.45 4.93 -14.54
CA ILE A 27 -6.12 5.77 -13.37
C ILE A 27 -6.23 7.25 -13.77
N TRP A 28 -5.67 7.61 -14.93
CA TRP A 28 -5.75 8.98 -15.42
C TRP A 28 -7.20 9.38 -15.71
N ASP A 29 -7.96 8.53 -16.38
CA ASP A 29 -9.36 8.78 -16.70
C ASP A 29 -10.20 8.97 -15.44
N TRP A 30 -9.91 8.19 -14.40
CA TRP A 30 -10.58 8.35 -13.12
C TRP A 30 -10.24 9.69 -12.44
N ILE A 31 -8.96 10.09 -12.43
CA ILE A 31 -8.52 11.39 -11.87
C ILE A 31 -9.17 12.55 -12.65
N GLN A 32 -9.24 12.48 -13.98
CA GLN A 32 -9.91 13.49 -14.80
C GLN A 32 -11.37 13.71 -14.38
N ASN A 33 -12.08 12.62 -14.09
CA ASN A 33 -13.48 12.69 -13.68
C ASN A 33 -13.68 13.34 -12.31
N LEU A 34 -12.61 13.50 -11.52
CA LEU A 34 -12.65 14.23 -10.24
C LEU A 34 -12.38 15.72 -10.39
N VAL A 35 -11.94 16.19 -11.57
CA VAL A 35 -11.61 17.61 -11.77
C VAL A 35 -12.89 18.42 -11.91
N PRO A 36 -13.18 19.35 -10.99
CA PRO A 36 -14.37 20.20 -11.11
C PRO A 36 -14.20 21.24 -12.22
N GLU A 37 -15.29 21.83 -12.69
CA GLU A 37 -15.28 22.91 -13.69
C GLU A 37 -14.40 24.09 -13.26
N ASN A 38 -14.39 24.39 -11.96
CA ASN A 38 -13.48 25.36 -11.37
C ASN A 38 -12.62 24.70 -10.28
N ILE A 39 -11.34 24.45 -10.57
CA ILE A 39 -10.42 23.83 -9.60
C ILE A 39 -10.17 24.71 -8.37
N GLY A 40 -10.50 26.01 -8.44
CA GLY A 40 -10.44 26.92 -7.30
C GLY A 40 -11.37 26.53 -6.15
N ASP A 41 -12.37 25.67 -6.42
CA ASP A 41 -13.29 25.14 -5.41
C ASP A 41 -12.65 24.01 -4.59
N VAL A 42 -11.54 23.43 -5.08
CA VAL A 42 -10.80 22.41 -4.37
C VAL A 42 -9.85 23.05 -3.37
N ASP A 43 -9.94 22.65 -2.10
CA ASP A 43 -9.01 23.12 -1.07
C ASP A 43 -7.66 22.41 -1.21
N CYS A 44 -6.75 23.00 -1.98
CA CYS A 44 -5.44 22.47 -2.32
C CYS A 44 -4.33 23.35 -1.78
N LYS A 45 -3.31 22.76 -1.19
CA LYS A 45 -2.12 23.44 -0.67
C LYS A 45 -1.41 24.31 -1.72
N PHE A 46 -1.54 23.93 -2.99
CA PHE A 46 -0.90 24.59 -4.12
C PHE A 46 -1.91 25.37 -5.00
N ARG A 47 -3.01 25.82 -4.43
CA ARG A 47 -4.08 26.56 -5.13
C ARG A 47 -3.54 27.73 -5.99
N SER A 48 -2.48 28.40 -5.56
CA SER A 48 -1.85 29.49 -6.32
C SER A 48 -1.37 29.06 -7.71
N CYS A 49 -1.05 27.80 -7.91
CA CYS A 49 -0.69 27.25 -9.22
C CYS A 49 -1.86 27.24 -10.22
N TYR A 50 -3.09 27.35 -9.72
CA TYR A 50 -4.34 27.24 -10.49
C TYR A 50 -5.18 28.51 -10.49
N ALA A 51 -4.76 29.56 -9.77
CA ALA A 51 -5.56 30.77 -9.51
C ALA A 51 -6.07 31.52 -10.77
N ASN A 52 -5.44 31.30 -11.93
CA ASN A 52 -5.80 31.95 -13.17
C ASN A 52 -6.43 30.99 -14.21
N MET A 53 -6.82 29.79 -13.81
CA MET A 53 -7.38 28.81 -14.73
C MET A 53 -8.91 28.86 -14.71
N GLN A 54 -9.49 28.97 -15.89
CA GLN A 54 -10.93 28.95 -16.10
C GLN A 54 -11.29 27.81 -17.07
N GLY A 55 -12.39 27.13 -16.78
CA GLY A 55 -12.93 26.06 -17.59
C GLY A 55 -12.30 24.68 -17.35
N PHE A 56 -13.11 23.66 -17.53
CA PHE A 56 -12.75 22.26 -17.28
C PHE A 56 -11.50 21.80 -18.06
N GLU A 57 -11.41 22.15 -19.36
CA GLU A 57 -10.28 21.71 -20.19
C GLU A 57 -8.94 22.32 -19.72
N ALA A 58 -8.94 23.60 -19.34
CA ALA A 58 -7.77 24.27 -18.81
C ALA A 58 -7.35 23.66 -17.46
N ASN A 59 -8.31 23.42 -16.58
CA ASN A 59 -8.08 22.75 -15.29
C ASN A 59 -7.51 21.36 -15.50
N ASN A 60 -8.09 20.59 -16.41
CA ASN A 60 -7.70 19.23 -16.71
C ASN A 60 -6.27 19.16 -17.28
N TYR A 61 -5.91 20.07 -18.19
CA TYR A 61 -4.55 20.18 -18.70
C TYR A 61 -3.54 20.43 -17.57
N LYS A 62 -3.88 21.33 -16.65
CA LYS A 62 -3.00 21.67 -15.53
C LYS A 62 -2.88 20.53 -14.52
N VAL A 63 -3.98 19.87 -14.18
CA VAL A 63 -3.97 18.67 -13.34
C VAL A 63 -3.10 17.60 -13.99
N LYS A 64 -3.26 17.34 -15.29
CA LYS A 64 -2.43 16.39 -16.03
C LYS A 64 -0.95 16.72 -15.93
N SER A 65 -0.57 17.97 -16.21
CA SER A 65 0.84 18.39 -16.15
C SER A 65 1.43 18.25 -14.74
N THR A 66 0.62 18.46 -13.71
CA THR A 66 1.05 18.31 -12.31
C THR A 66 1.18 16.84 -11.92
N VAL A 67 0.23 16.00 -12.29
CA VAL A 67 0.28 14.56 -12.01
C VAL A 67 1.41 13.89 -12.79
N MET A 68 1.60 14.25 -14.07
CA MET A 68 2.71 13.74 -14.89
C MET A 68 4.10 14.17 -14.39
N SER A 69 4.19 15.15 -13.48
CA SER A 69 5.46 15.54 -12.85
C SER A 69 6.01 14.48 -11.86
N PHE A 70 5.26 13.40 -11.60
CA PHE A 70 5.77 12.24 -10.87
C PHE A 70 7.04 11.65 -11.51
N GLY A 71 7.06 11.55 -12.85
CA GLY A 71 8.19 10.98 -13.58
C GLY A 71 9.48 11.82 -13.58
N TYR A 72 9.50 12.92 -12.86
CA TYR A 72 10.72 13.66 -12.59
C TYR A 72 11.12 13.38 -11.15
N ASP A 73 12.22 12.76 -10.93
CA ASP A 73 12.89 12.37 -9.67
C ASP A 73 13.01 13.54 -8.66
N ASN A 74 11.88 14.18 -8.41
CA ASN A 74 11.78 15.42 -7.68
C ASN A 74 10.76 15.27 -6.56
N ILE A 75 11.25 15.16 -5.33
CA ILE A 75 10.44 15.13 -4.10
C ILE A 75 9.35 16.21 -4.09
N HIS A 76 9.60 17.38 -4.68
CA HIS A 76 8.61 18.43 -4.81
C HIS A 76 7.48 18.04 -5.76
N GLY A 77 7.79 17.44 -6.93
CA GLY A 77 6.78 16.97 -7.90
C GLY A 77 5.86 15.93 -7.28
N HIS A 78 6.42 14.93 -6.61
CA HIS A 78 5.67 13.89 -5.92
C HIS A 78 4.73 14.47 -4.85
N THR A 79 5.24 15.37 -4.00
CA THR A 79 4.45 16.01 -2.94
C THR A 79 3.30 16.87 -3.51
N ILE A 80 3.54 17.60 -4.59
CA ILE A 80 2.54 18.44 -5.24
C ILE A 80 1.45 17.56 -5.86
N ALA A 81 1.83 16.53 -6.60
CA ALA A 81 0.89 15.61 -7.22
C ALA A 81 0.04 14.87 -6.19
N HIS A 82 0.66 14.33 -5.14
CA HIS A 82 -0.07 13.70 -4.04
C HIS A 82 -1.06 14.68 -3.38
N SER A 83 -0.64 15.91 -3.07
CA SER A 83 -1.52 16.92 -2.47
C SER A 83 -2.70 17.26 -3.37
N LEU A 84 -2.48 17.35 -4.68
CA LEU A 84 -3.54 17.63 -5.63
C LEU A 84 -4.54 16.48 -5.73
N ILE A 85 -4.04 15.25 -5.92
CA ILE A 85 -4.89 14.07 -6.00
C ILE A 85 -5.69 13.88 -4.71
N SER A 86 -5.05 14.06 -3.55
CA SER A 86 -5.72 13.99 -2.25
C SER A 86 -6.83 15.04 -2.12
N ALA A 87 -6.57 16.26 -2.56
CA ALA A 87 -7.58 17.33 -2.51
C ALA A 87 -8.77 17.04 -3.44
N LEU A 88 -8.52 16.53 -4.66
CA LEU A 88 -9.58 16.11 -5.58
C LEU A 88 -10.41 14.96 -5.00
N VAL A 89 -9.76 13.97 -4.40
CA VAL A 89 -10.46 12.85 -3.75
C VAL A 89 -11.30 13.34 -2.58
N GLN A 90 -10.75 14.18 -1.69
CA GLN A 90 -11.49 14.69 -0.54
C GLN A 90 -12.65 15.61 -0.91
N TYR A 91 -12.54 16.35 -2.02
CA TYR A 91 -13.63 17.18 -2.53
C TYR A 91 -14.89 16.37 -2.85
N HIS A 92 -14.73 15.18 -3.43
CA HIS A 92 -15.85 14.29 -3.79
C HIS A 92 -16.17 13.26 -2.68
N TYR A 93 -15.19 12.90 -1.87
CA TYR A 93 -15.27 11.86 -0.84
C TYR A 93 -14.69 12.36 0.48
N PRO A 94 -15.39 13.26 1.18
CA PRO A 94 -14.88 13.95 2.39
C PRO A 94 -14.54 12.99 3.55
N ASP A 95 -15.12 11.80 3.58
CA ASP A 95 -14.87 10.79 4.61
C ASP A 95 -13.55 10.03 4.41
N ILE A 96 -12.89 10.18 3.26
CA ILE A 96 -11.60 9.54 3.01
C ILE A 96 -10.49 10.29 3.75
N ILE A 97 -9.81 9.58 4.65
CA ILE A 97 -8.67 10.11 5.37
C ILE A 97 -7.43 10.01 4.48
N CYS A 98 -6.94 11.17 4.01
CA CYS A 98 -5.69 11.26 3.27
C CYS A 98 -4.48 11.27 4.20
N ARG A 99 -3.41 10.53 3.82
CA ARG A 99 -2.16 10.41 4.53
C ARG A 99 -1.00 10.53 3.56
N GLN A 100 0.16 10.97 4.04
CA GLN A 100 1.36 10.99 3.21
C GLN A 100 1.77 9.56 2.84
N PRO A 101 2.21 9.33 1.60
CA PRO A 101 2.79 8.06 1.19
C PRO A 101 3.96 7.66 2.08
N PRO A 102 4.16 6.37 2.36
CA PRO A 102 5.33 5.90 3.04
C PRO A 102 6.59 6.19 2.17
N LYS A 103 7.72 6.37 2.81
CA LYS A 103 9.00 6.59 2.11
C LYS A 103 9.58 5.32 1.50
N GLU A 104 9.14 4.20 1.99
CA GLU A 104 9.64 2.86 1.65
C GLU A 104 8.45 1.94 1.43
N SER A 105 8.60 0.96 0.55
CA SER A 105 7.60 -0.06 0.35
C SER A 105 7.41 -0.90 1.63
N ILE A 106 6.27 -1.58 1.72
CA ILE A 106 6.01 -2.51 2.83
C ILE A 106 7.06 -3.62 2.86
N SER A 107 7.45 -4.12 1.67
CA SER A 107 8.48 -5.15 1.52
C SER A 107 9.82 -4.67 2.08
N ASP A 108 10.28 -3.47 1.69
CA ASP A 108 11.54 -2.89 2.19
C ASP A 108 11.51 -2.68 3.71
N MET A 109 10.37 -2.23 4.24
CA MET A 109 10.21 -2.06 5.69
C MET A 109 10.25 -3.40 6.43
N LEU A 110 9.60 -4.43 5.92
CA LEU A 110 9.64 -5.78 6.50
C LEU A 110 11.06 -6.36 6.44
N GLU A 111 11.76 -6.21 5.32
CA GLU A 111 13.16 -6.64 5.17
C GLU A 111 14.06 -5.96 6.21
N LYS A 112 14.01 -4.64 6.32
CA LYS A 112 14.80 -3.89 7.31
C LYS A 112 14.60 -4.32 8.76
N ILE A 113 13.38 -4.74 9.11
CA ILE A 113 13.09 -5.25 10.45
C ILE A 113 13.27 -6.75 10.57
N GLY A 114 13.67 -7.44 9.48
CA GLY A 114 13.88 -8.90 9.43
C GLY A 114 12.59 -9.67 9.65
N LEU A 115 11.52 -9.28 8.97
CA LEU A 115 10.20 -9.92 8.93
C LEU A 115 9.69 -10.08 7.49
N ASP A 116 10.58 -10.09 6.51
CA ASP A 116 10.36 -10.24 5.08
C ASP A 116 9.65 -11.56 4.70
N TYR A 117 9.62 -12.52 5.59
CA TYR A 117 8.85 -13.76 5.45
C TYR A 117 7.35 -13.61 5.75
N ILE A 118 6.89 -12.43 6.20
CA ILE A 118 5.45 -12.11 6.34
C ILE A 118 5.01 -11.49 5.02
N GLY A 119 4.02 -12.08 4.36
CA GLY A 119 3.45 -11.55 3.13
C GLY A 119 2.44 -12.49 2.51
N GLY A 120 1.82 -12.03 1.42
CA GLY A 120 0.77 -12.71 0.67
C GLY A 120 -0.50 -11.89 0.63
N LYS A 121 -1.21 -11.94 -0.49
CA LYS A 121 -2.39 -11.09 -0.77
C LYS A 121 -3.43 -11.05 0.35
N GLU A 122 -3.60 -12.16 1.07
CA GLU A 122 -4.59 -12.25 2.13
C GLU A 122 -4.20 -11.44 3.37
N VAL A 123 -2.90 -11.26 3.64
CA VAL A 123 -2.40 -10.58 4.83
C VAL A 123 -1.93 -9.16 4.59
N ASP A 124 -1.83 -8.71 3.34
CA ASP A 124 -1.29 -7.40 2.97
C ASP A 124 -2.01 -6.26 3.69
N GLU A 125 -3.33 -6.31 3.79
CA GLU A 125 -4.10 -5.27 4.48
C GLU A 125 -3.80 -5.25 5.99
N ILE A 126 -3.63 -6.40 6.62
CA ILE A 126 -3.29 -6.51 8.06
C ILE A 126 -1.92 -5.90 8.30
N VAL A 127 -0.94 -6.28 7.47
CA VAL A 127 0.44 -5.77 7.54
C VAL A 127 0.46 -4.26 7.35
N GLN A 128 -0.21 -3.75 6.31
CA GLN A 128 -0.32 -2.32 6.03
C GLN A 128 -0.89 -1.54 7.20
N ASN A 129 -2.00 -2.01 7.77
CA ASN A 129 -2.64 -1.34 8.89
C ASN A 129 -1.72 -1.25 10.12
N ILE A 130 -0.94 -2.30 10.40
CA ILE A 130 0.04 -2.29 11.49
C ILE A 130 1.16 -1.30 11.19
N ILE A 131 1.74 -1.35 9.97
CA ILE A 131 2.81 -0.43 9.57
C ILE A 131 2.36 1.03 9.68
N ILE A 132 1.19 1.37 9.14
CA ILE A 132 0.63 2.73 9.20
C ILE A 132 0.40 3.17 10.66
N SER A 133 -0.08 2.27 11.52
CA SER A 133 -0.36 2.59 12.92
C SER A 133 0.91 2.85 13.75
N TYR A 134 2.01 2.20 13.41
CA TYR A 134 3.27 2.25 14.15
C TYR A 134 4.45 2.80 13.35
N GLN A 135 4.22 3.51 12.24
CA GLN A 135 5.28 4.01 11.32
C GLN A 135 6.38 4.82 12.02
N ASN A 136 6.08 5.47 13.13
CA ASN A 136 7.03 6.24 13.92
C ASN A 136 7.65 5.46 15.10
N ASN A 137 7.30 4.17 15.25
CA ASN A 137 7.77 3.32 16.34
C ASN A 137 8.06 1.90 15.86
N VAL A 138 9.21 1.74 15.22
CA VAL A 138 9.66 0.46 14.64
C VAL A 138 9.67 -0.69 15.65
N LYS A 139 9.99 -0.41 16.92
CA LYS A 139 10.01 -1.44 17.97
C LYS A 139 8.61 -1.99 18.25
N GLU A 140 7.61 -1.12 18.40
CA GLU A 140 6.22 -1.51 18.60
C GLU A 140 5.62 -2.14 17.35
N MET A 141 5.93 -1.62 16.17
CA MET A 141 5.56 -2.23 14.88
C MET A 141 6.01 -3.69 14.82
N LYS A 142 7.31 -3.94 15.06
CA LYS A 142 7.89 -5.28 15.05
C LYS A 142 7.26 -6.20 16.11
N ARG A 143 6.95 -5.66 17.29
CA ARG A 143 6.27 -6.41 18.36
C ARG A 143 4.86 -6.79 17.91
N CYS A 144 4.09 -5.82 17.42
CA CYS A 144 2.71 -6.04 16.99
C CYS A 144 2.63 -7.06 15.83
N LEU A 145 3.50 -6.94 14.82
CA LEU A 145 3.57 -7.92 13.72
C LEU A 145 3.85 -9.32 14.25
N LYS A 146 4.84 -9.49 15.15
CA LYS A 146 5.15 -10.81 15.73
C LYS A 146 4.00 -11.39 16.54
N GLU A 147 3.30 -10.57 17.30
CA GLU A 147 2.14 -11.01 18.09
C GLU A 147 0.97 -11.40 17.16
N THR A 148 0.65 -10.57 16.18
CA THR A 148 -0.43 -10.81 15.21
C THR A 148 -0.21 -12.08 14.39
N PHE A 149 1.04 -12.33 13.97
CA PHE A 149 1.41 -13.51 13.17
C PHE A 149 1.89 -14.70 14.03
N HIS A 150 1.74 -14.64 15.34
CA HIS A 150 2.12 -15.69 16.30
C HIS A 150 3.56 -16.17 16.16
N ILE A 151 4.49 -15.25 15.84
CA ILE A 151 5.89 -15.56 15.58
C ILE A 151 6.64 -15.68 16.91
N ALA A 152 6.92 -16.91 17.32
CA ALA A 152 7.89 -17.18 18.38
C ALA A 152 9.32 -17.03 17.84
N SER A 153 10.28 -16.70 18.73
CA SER A 153 11.68 -16.46 18.33
C SER A 153 12.26 -17.58 17.45
N ARG A 154 12.77 -17.23 16.26
CA ARG A 154 13.46 -18.08 15.29
C ARG A 154 12.62 -19.18 14.60
N LYS A 155 11.31 -19.20 14.74
CA LYS A 155 10.44 -20.16 14.07
C LYS A 155 9.52 -19.42 13.09
N HIS A 156 9.91 -19.40 11.83
CA HIS A 156 9.19 -18.78 10.72
C HIS A 156 9.36 -19.62 9.45
N PRO A 157 8.48 -19.50 8.45
CA PRO A 157 8.65 -20.18 7.18
C PRO A 157 9.89 -19.66 6.43
N ILE A 158 10.57 -20.56 5.71
CA ILE A 158 11.60 -20.22 4.74
C ILE A 158 10.98 -20.53 3.37
N TRP A 159 10.35 -19.51 2.79
CA TRP A 159 9.64 -19.66 1.52
C TRP A 159 10.61 -19.95 0.36
N VAL A 160 10.19 -20.78 -0.57
CA VAL A 160 10.93 -21.06 -1.81
C VAL A 160 10.38 -20.28 -3.00
N GLN A 161 9.21 -19.67 -2.82
CA GLN A 161 8.58 -18.72 -3.71
C GLN A 161 8.14 -17.50 -2.87
N GLU A 162 7.28 -16.65 -3.42
CA GLU A 162 6.71 -15.52 -2.69
C GLU A 162 6.00 -15.97 -1.40
N PRO A 163 6.05 -15.16 -0.35
CA PRO A 163 5.34 -15.44 0.89
C PRO A 163 3.82 -15.61 0.69
N GLU A 164 3.27 -16.66 1.31
CA GLU A 164 1.83 -16.98 1.26
C GLU A 164 1.33 -17.29 2.67
N TRP A 165 1.28 -16.29 3.54
CA TRP A 165 0.81 -16.50 4.91
C TRP A 165 -0.72 -16.69 4.94
N PRO A 166 -1.24 -17.85 5.43
CA PRO A 166 -2.66 -18.13 5.40
C PRO A 166 -3.42 -17.44 6.52
N LEU A 167 -4.70 -17.17 6.25
CA LEU A 167 -5.68 -16.69 7.23
C LEU A 167 -6.70 -17.79 7.55
N TYR A 168 -7.18 -17.79 8.77
CA TYR A 168 -8.39 -18.49 9.15
C TYR A 168 -9.38 -17.50 9.77
N GLN A 169 -10.56 -17.36 9.17
CA GLN A 169 -11.58 -16.37 9.56
C GLN A 169 -11.03 -14.94 9.72
N GLY A 170 -10.14 -14.53 8.81
CA GLY A 170 -9.53 -13.20 8.80
C GLY A 170 -8.36 -13.01 9.79
N ASN A 171 -7.96 -14.06 10.51
CA ASN A 171 -6.83 -14.00 11.45
C ASN A 171 -5.62 -14.77 10.91
N PRO A 172 -4.39 -14.23 11.01
CA PRO A 172 -3.19 -14.93 10.61
C PRO A 172 -3.00 -16.23 11.40
N MET A 173 -2.73 -17.32 10.67
CA MET A 173 -2.46 -18.60 11.30
C MET A 173 -1.03 -18.68 11.82
N LYS A 174 -0.80 -19.49 12.84
CA LYS A 174 0.52 -19.73 13.41
C LYS A 174 1.29 -20.72 12.55
N PHE A 175 2.54 -20.40 12.21
CA PHE A 175 3.45 -21.33 11.55
C PHE A 175 3.93 -22.42 12.51
N ASP A 176 3.73 -23.68 12.14
CA ASP A 176 4.12 -24.84 12.97
C ASP A 176 5.38 -25.52 12.45
N SER A 177 5.48 -25.80 11.15
CA SER A 177 6.62 -26.52 10.58
C SER A 177 6.67 -26.41 9.07
N GLN A 178 7.84 -26.72 8.50
CA GLN A 178 8.01 -26.97 7.07
C GLN A 178 8.71 -28.32 6.83
N LYS A 179 8.37 -28.98 5.73
CA LYS A 179 8.99 -30.21 5.28
C LYS A 179 9.31 -30.12 3.80
N ARG A 180 10.53 -30.50 3.45
CA ARG A 180 10.97 -30.59 2.05
C ARG A 180 10.95 -32.04 1.62
N ASP A 181 10.44 -32.28 0.41
CA ASP A 181 10.42 -33.58 -0.26
C ASP A 181 10.76 -33.36 -1.77
N GLY A 182 12.03 -33.54 -2.13
CA GLY A 182 12.55 -33.17 -3.45
C GLY A 182 12.41 -31.67 -3.71
N GLU A 183 11.71 -31.34 -4.79
CA GLU A 183 11.40 -29.92 -5.18
C GLU A 183 10.19 -29.35 -4.44
N LYS A 184 9.42 -30.21 -3.78
CA LYS A 184 8.21 -29.81 -3.05
C LYS A 184 8.56 -29.40 -1.63
N VAL A 185 8.08 -28.22 -1.21
CA VAL A 185 8.14 -27.76 0.18
C VAL A 185 6.72 -27.53 0.69
N SER A 186 6.40 -28.14 1.83
CA SER A 186 5.12 -28.04 2.50
C SER A 186 5.29 -27.27 3.79
N TYR A 187 4.48 -26.21 3.97
CA TYR A 187 4.43 -25.36 5.15
C TYR A 187 3.13 -25.63 5.88
N THR A 188 3.23 -26.00 7.15
CA THR A 188 2.07 -26.32 8.00
C THR A 188 1.79 -25.15 8.93
N PHE A 189 0.54 -24.73 8.94
CA PHE A 189 0.02 -23.66 9.80
C PHE A 189 -1.16 -24.19 10.61
N SER A 190 -1.37 -23.65 11.79
CA SER A 190 -2.54 -23.95 12.61
C SER A 190 -3.20 -22.68 13.13
N ASP A 191 -4.51 -22.69 13.21
CA ASP A 191 -5.27 -21.68 13.94
C ASP A 191 -5.08 -21.89 15.46
N VAL A 192 -4.73 -20.83 16.16
CA VAL A 192 -4.37 -20.92 17.60
C VAL A 192 -5.57 -21.19 18.52
N HIS A 193 -6.79 -20.95 18.05
CA HIS A 193 -8.02 -21.10 18.84
C HIS A 193 -8.72 -22.44 18.57
N THR A 194 -8.80 -22.83 17.31
CA THR A 194 -9.56 -24.01 16.88
C THR A 194 -8.68 -25.22 16.60
N GLY A 195 -7.38 -25.03 16.41
CA GLY A 195 -6.45 -26.07 16.00
C GLY A 195 -6.63 -26.55 14.56
N ILE A 196 -7.43 -25.86 13.73
CA ILE A 196 -7.57 -26.16 12.31
C ILE A 196 -6.22 -25.97 11.62
N VAL A 197 -5.84 -26.95 10.79
CA VAL A 197 -4.56 -26.98 10.09
C VAL A 197 -4.75 -26.65 8.62
N GLN A 198 -3.86 -25.79 8.08
CA GLN A 198 -3.73 -25.50 6.66
C GLN A 198 -2.30 -25.83 6.20
N ILE A 199 -2.17 -26.34 4.99
CA ILE A 199 -0.87 -26.67 4.38
C ILE A 199 -0.74 -25.88 3.08
N ILE A 200 0.31 -25.06 3.01
CA ILE A 200 0.75 -24.37 1.79
C ILE A 200 1.83 -25.21 1.13
N ILE A 201 1.77 -25.34 -0.19
CA ILE A 201 2.75 -26.14 -0.96
C ILE A 201 3.36 -25.24 -2.03
N GLN A 202 4.69 -25.17 -2.03
CA GLN A 202 5.47 -24.48 -3.06
C GLN A 202 6.47 -25.42 -3.69
N TYR A 203 6.92 -25.12 -4.91
CA TYR A 203 7.88 -25.89 -5.68
C TYR A 203 9.08 -25.03 -6.06
N MET A 204 10.28 -25.61 -5.97
CA MET A 204 11.52 -24.94 -6.37
C MET A 204 11.74 -25.04 -7.88
#